data_e3eb4326a862a280375641b4abdd81f7
#
_entry.id   e3eb4326a862a280375641b4abdd81f7
#
_cell.length_a   1.000
_cell.length_b   1.000
_cell.length_c   1.000
_cell.angle_alpha   90.00
_cell.angle_beta   90.00
_cell.angle_gamma   90.00
#
_symmetry.space_group_name_H-M   'P 1'
#
loop_
_entity.id
_entity.type
_entity.pdbx_description
1 polymer ?
#
loop_
_entity_poly.entity_id
_entity_poly.type
_entity_poly.pdbx_seq_one_letter_code
_entity_poly.pdbx_strand_id
1 'polypeptide(L)'
;GDTGNFLNLPYYNETKGLRYAIDDQGNAASLESFYSMYDQYACTENQVREIKFEDKKIEEAFPSGPPCLNKLASTGFGEGSRNNALFNIAVYYKQAHPDSWEDKIVEANLKYMEPKLSNSEVQQLIKSVNRKGYDKYRCKDAPINAVCQSGLCRTKRFGVGFGEEEMPMLGNLTKYKSTPPQWFLDVDGTRIELKTEQLYSSPLFA
;
A
#
# COMPACT_ATOMS: atom_id res chain seq x y z
N GLY A 1 6.84 -10.27 -20.46
CA GLY A 1 5.58 -10.88 -20.12
C GLY A 1 5.74 -11.52 -18.78
N ASP A 2 5.01 -11.01 -17.82
CA ASP A 2 5.02 -11.52 -16.47
C ASP A 2 4.56 -12.95 -16.47
N THR A 3 5.31 -13.81 -15.80
CA THR A 3 4.84 -15.13 -15.44
C THR A 3 3.62 -14.89 -14.56
N GLY A 4 2.44 -15.04 -15.17
CA GLY A 4 1.18 -14.85 -14.46
C GLY A 4 1.14 -15.75 -13.25
N ASN A 5 0.59 -15.24 -12.18
CA ASN A 5 0.25 -16.04 -11.02
C ASN A 5 -0.59 -17.23 -11.47
N PHE A 6 -0.30 -18.41 -10.93
CA PHE A 6 -1.09 -19.60 -11.22
C PHE A 6 -2.56 -19.32 -10.90
N LEU A 7 -3.39 -19.36 -11.95
CA LEU A 7 -4.83 -19.30 -11.76
C LEU A 7 -5.28 -20.65 -11.21
N ASN A 8 -5.78 -20.66 -10.00
CA ASN A 8 -6.35 -21.85 -9.41
C ASN A 8 -7.72 -22.09 -10.03
N LEU A 9 -7.81 -23.05 -10.93
CA LEU A 9 -9.06 -23.43 -11.55
C LEU A 9 -9.99 -24.09 -10.51
N PRO A 10 -11.25 -23.66 -10.41
CA PRO A 10 -12.25 -24.37 -9.62
C PRO A 10 -12.45 -25.78 -10.19
N TYR A 11 -12.87 -26.71 -9.33
CA TYR A 11 -13.13 -28.12 -9.65
C TYR A 11 -11.93 -28.92 -10.19
N TYR A 12 -10.73 -28.38 -10.14
CA TYR A 12 -9.54 -29.12 -10.51
C TYR A 12 -9.19 -30.12 -9.40
N ASN A 13 -9.10 -31.42 -9.76
CA ASN A 13 -8.75 -32.52 -8.87
C ASN A 13 -9.81 -32.80 -7.78
N GLU A 14 -10.95 -33.33 -8.19
CA GLU A 14 -12.14 -33.69 -7.38
C GLU A 14 -11.83 -34.46 -6.08
N THR A 15 -10.73 -35.21 -6.03
CA THR A 15 -10.40 -36.07 -4.90
C THR A 15 -9.54 -35.40 -3.81
N LYS A 16 -8.90 -34.26 -4.10
CA LYS A 16 -7.92 -33.65 -3.19
C LYS A 16 -8.05 -32.13 -2.99
N GLY A 17 -8.83 -31.44 -3.76
CA GLY A 17 -8.89 -29.99 -3.73
C GLY A 17 -10.33 -29.49 -3.73
N LEU A 18 -10.83 -29.11 -2.58
CA LEU A 18 -12.11 -28.41 -2.46
C LEU A 18 -11.97 -26.96 -2.97
N ARG A 19 -11.78 -26.82 -4.29
CA ARG A 19 -11.84 -25.54 -4.99
C ARG A 19 -13.08 -25.52 -5.81
N TYR A 20 -14.01 -24.65 -5.45
CA TYR A 20 -15.30 -24.50 -6.11
C TYR A 20 -15.56 -23.02 -6.36
N ALA A 21 -16.39 -22.71 -7.33
CA ALA A 21 -16.93 -21.37 -7.49
C ALA A 21 -17.95 -21.10 -6.38
N ILE A 22 -18.12 -19.84 -6.06
CA ILE A 22 -19.07 -19.38 -5.05
C ILE A 22 -20.21 -18.69 -5.79
N ASP A 23 -21.45 -19.02 -5.45
CA ASP A 23 -22.64 -18.36 -5.96
C ASP A 23 -22.85 -16.97 -5.33
N ASP A 24 -23.84 -16.22 -5.84
CA ASP A 24 -24.15 -14.87 -5.36
C ASP A 24 -24.62 -14.85 -3.90
N GLN A 25 -24.91 -16.00 -3.31
CA GLN A 25 -25.33 -16.16 -1.91
C GLN A 25 -24.15 -16.58 -1.02
N GLY A 26 -22.97 -16.78 -1.58
CA GLY A 26 -21.75 -17.19 -0.86
C GLY A 26 -21.64 -18.69 -0.63
N ASN A 27 -22.46 -19.52 -1.28
CA ASN A 27 -22.41 -20.98 -1.17
C ASN A 27 -21.52 -21.59 -2.27
N ALA A 28 -21.02 -22.79 -2.02
CA ALA A 28 -20.30 -23.56 -3.02
C ALA A 28 -21.24 -23.95 -4.17
N ALA A 29 -20.92 -23.48 -5.38
CA ALA A 29 -21.66 -23.83 -6.58
C ALA A 29 -21.33 -25.25 -7.03
N SER A 30 -22.29 -25.98 -7.60
CA SER A 30 -22.04 -27.23 -8.33
C SER A 30 -21.30 -26.95 -9.66
N LEU A 31 -20.73 -27.98 -10.28
CA LEU A 31 -20.07 -27.82 -11.57
C LEU A 31 -21.06 -27.36 -12.65
N GLU A 32 -22.28 -27.87 -12.63
CA GLU A 32 -23.35 -27.46 -13.54
C GLU A 32 -23.75 -26.01 -13.34
N SER A 33 -23.87 -25.58 -12.07
CA SER A 33 -24.16 -24.18 -11.73
C SER A 33 -23.01 -23.28 -12.19
N PHE A 34 -21.77 -23.72 -12.05
CA PHE A 34 -20.60 -22.98 -12.52
C PHE A 34 -20.63 -22.80 -14.07
N TYR A 35 -20.97 -23.81 -14.83
CA TYR A 35 -21.11 -23.65 -16.26
C TYR A 35 -22.22 -22.68 -16.65
N SER A 36 -23.35 -22.72 -15.95
CA SER A 36 -24.44 -21.78 -16.19
C SER A 36 -24.02 -20.34 -15.85
N MET A 37 -23.27 -20.14 -14.78
CA MET A 37 -22.68 -18.84 -14.43
C MET A 37 -21.65 -18.40 -15.46
N TYR A 38 -20.81 -19.30 -15.95
CA TYR A 38 -19.85 -18.99 -17.00
C TYR A 38 -20.55 -18.50 -18.27
N ASP A 39 -21.58 -19.17 -18.75
CA ASP A 39 -22.34 -18.77 -19.95
C ASP A 39 -23.01 -17.40 -19.77
N GLN A 40 -23.41 -17.08 -18.55
CA GLN A 40 -24.05 -15.81 -18.22
C GLN A 40 -23.04 -14.63 -18.09
N TYR A 41 -21.86 -14.88 -17.54
CA TYR A 41 -20.90 -13.83 -17.17
C TYR A 41 -19.62 -13.82 -18.02
N ALA A 42 -19.44 -14.81 -18.92
CA ALA A 42 -18.27 -14.84 -19.79
C ALA A 42 -18.25 -13.62 -20.73
N CYS A 43 -17.15 -12.90 -20.68
CA CYS A 43 -16.93 -11.75 -21.54
C CYS A 43 -16.16 -12.15 -22.82
N THR A 44 -16.53 -11.59 -23.94
CA THR A 44 -15.74 -11.69 -25.16
C THR A 44 -14.48 -10.85 -25.03
N GLU A 45 -13.47 -11.14 -25.86
CA GLU A 45 -12.23 -10.34 -25.89
C GLU A 45 -12.50 -8.84 -26.12
N ASN A 46 -13.46 -8.50 -26.98
CA ASN A 46 -13.83 -7.12 -27.26
C ASN A 46 -14.44 -6.44 -26.02
N GLN A 47 -15.33 -7.13 -25.30
CA GLN A 47 -15.89 -6.59 -24.05
C GLN A 47 -14.83 -6.36 -23.00
N VAL A 48 -13.84 -7.26 -22.87
CA VAL A 48 -12.72 -7.08 -21.95
C VAL A 48 -11.85 -5.88 -22.37
N ARG A 49 -11.61 -5.67 -23.66
CA ARG A 49 -10.85 -4.51 -24.18
C ARG A 49 -11.59 -3.18 -23.98
N GLU A 50 -12.91 -3.21 -23.93
CA GLU A 50 -13.74 -2.03 -23.70
C GLU A 50 -13.87 -1.65 -22.22
N ILE A 51 -13.45 -2.51 -21.29
CA ILE A 51 -13.45 -2.21 -19.86
C ILE A 51 -12.50 -1.01 -19.62
N LYS A 52 -13.09 0.14 -19.39
CA LYS A 52 -12.35 1.32 -18.93
C LYS A 52 -12.22 1.23 -17.43
N PHE A 53 -11.02 0.97 -16.95
CA PHE A 53 -10.72 1.17 -15.54
C PHE A 53 -10.71 2.69 -15.29
N GLU A 54 -11.75 3.20 -14.68
CA GLU A 54 -11.65 4.52 -14.09
C GLU A 54 -10.70 4.39 -12.91
N ASP A 55 -9.49 4.89 -13.07
CA ASP A 55 -8.62 5.18 -11.95
C ASP A 55 -9.33 6.24 -11.09
N LYS A 56 -10.20 5.78 -10.18
CA LYS A 56 -10.64 6.63 -9.09
C LYS A 56 -9.37 6.99 -8.34
N LYS A 57 -8.81 8.16 -8.64
CA LYS A 57 -7.81 8.78 -7.78
C LYS A 57 -8.48 8.94 -6.43
N ILE A 58 -8.28 7.95 -5.56
CA ILE A 58 -8.63 8.08 -4.15
C ILE A 58 -7.74 9.21 -3.67
N GLU A 59 -8.34 10.36 -3.40
CA GLU A 59 -7.62 11.51 -2.88
C GLU A 59 -7.03 11.09 -1.55
N GLU A 60 -5.73 10.82 -1.54
CA GLU A 60 -5.03 10.39 -0.33
C GLU A 60 -5.08 11.52 0.69
N ALA A 61 -5.60 11.24 1.88
CA ALA A 61 -5.64 12.20 2.99
C ALA A 61 -4.22 12.64 3.39
N PHE A 62 -3.25 11.75 3.20
CA PHE A 62 -1.82 11.93 3.46
C PHE A 62 -1.01 11.50 2.22
N PRO A 63 -0.88 12.38 1.20
CA PRO A 63 -0.19 12.06 -0.05
C PRO A 63 1.25 11.60 0.18
N SER A 64 1.62 10.46 -0.43
CA SER A 64 2.93 9.82 -0.24
C SER A 64 3.29 9.49 1.21
N GLY A 65 2.31 9.50 2.11
CA GLY A 65 2.43 9.15 3.51
C GLY A 65 2.20 7.67 3.79
N PRO A 66 2.27 7.26 5.07
CA PRO A 66 2.03 5.88 5.47
C PRO A 66 0.64 5.38 5.06
N PRO A 67 0.52 4.22 4.41
CA PRO A 67 -0.78 3.66 3.97
C PRO A 67 -1.76 3.45 5.12
N CYS A 68 -1.26 3.14 6.32
CA CYS A 68 -2.07 2.98 7.52
C CYS A 68 -2.80 4.27 7.92
N LEU A 69 -2.16 5.43 7.78
CA LEU A 69 -2.79 6.72 8.06
C LEU A 69 -3.90 7.01 7.06
N ASN A 70 -3.67 6.79 5.77
CA ASN A 70 -4.70 6.95 4.73
C ASN A 70 -5.90 6.04 4.98
N LYS A 71 -5.65 4.77 5.32
CA LYS A 71 -6.71 3.81 5.64
C LYS A 71 -7.53 4.23 6.86
N LEU A 72 -6.87 4.64 7.95
CA LEU A 72 -7.55 5.05 9.18
C LEU A 72 -8.25 6.40 9.04
N ALA A 73 -7.75 7.31 8.20
CA ALA A 73 -8.40 8.58 7.95
C ALA A 73 -9.81 8.43 7.33
N SER A 74 -10.05 7.37 6.57
CA SER A 74 -11.37 7.11 5.98
C SER A 74 -12.40 6.58 6.99
N THR A 75 -11.95 6.00 8.11
CA THR A 75 -12.82 5.44 9.16
C THR A 75 -12.91 6.33 10.41
N GLY A 76 -12.03 7.34 10.52
CA GLY A 76 -11.85 8.14 11.70
C GLY A 76 -11.08 7.43 12.83
N PHE A 77 -10.72 8.18 13.86
CA PHE A 77 -9.97 7.67 15.01
C PHE A 77 -10.81 7.82 16.29
N GLY A 78 -11.26 6.67 16.80
CA GLY A 78 -12.09 6.60 17.98
C GLY A 78 -11.36 6.85 19.31
N GLU A 79 -12.13 6.92 20.37
CA GLU A 79 -11.63 7.09 21.73
C GLU A 79 -10.60 6.00 22.11
N GLY A 80 -9.58 6.38 22.89
CA GLY A 80 -8.48 5.51 23.27
C GLY A 80 -7.31 5.43 22.26
N SER A 81 -7.57 5.74 20.97
CA SER A 81 -6.55 5.71 19.92
C SER A 81 -6.13 7.10 19.41
N ARG A 82 -6.88 8.13 19.72
CA ARG A 82 -6.76 9.49 19.16
C ARG A 82 -5.38 10.14 19.37
N ASN A 83 -4.85 10.04 20.58
CA ASN A 83 -3.55 10.68 20.90
C ASN A 83 -2.42 10.07 20.07
N ASN A 84 -2.34 8.72 20.00
CA ASN A 84 -1.33 8.06 19.20
C ASN A 84 -1.56 8.27 17.69
N ALA A 85 -2.81 8.30 17.24
CA ALA A 85 -3.15 8.61 15.86
C ALA A 85 -2.69 10.03 15.47
N LEU A 86 -3.06 11.03 16.28
CA LEU A 86 -2.68 12.42 16.02
C LEU A 86 -1.16 12.62 16.10
N PHE A 87 -0.47 11.89 16.98
CA PHE A 87 0.99 11.88 17.03
C PHE A 87 1.60 11.41 15.70
N ASN A 88 1.11 10.30 15.15
CA ASN A 88 1.61 9.79 13.87
C ASN A 88 1.27 10.72 12.69
N ILE A 89 0.11 11.36 12.71
CA ILE A 89 -0.24 12.41 11.73
C ILE A 89 0.69 13.61 11.87
N ALA A 90 1.07 13.98 13.11
CA ALA A 90 2.02 15.07 13.34
C ALA A 90 3.41 14.76 12.79
N VAL A 91 3.90 13.53 12.96
CA VAL A 91 5.17 13.08 12.36
C VAL A 91 5.10 13.19 10.82
N TYR A 92 3.99 12.78 10.21
CA TYR A 92 3.79 12.94 8.77
C TYR A 92 3.83 14.41 8.35
N TYR A 93 3.04 15.28 8.98
CA TYR A 93 2.97 16.67 8.58
C TYR A 93 4.29 17.42 8.82
N LYS A 94 5.03 17.07 9.87
CA LYS A 94 6.35 17.64 10.12
C LYS A 94 7.35 17.32 9.00
N GLN A 95 7.23 16.15 8.38
CA GLN A 95 8.06 15.76 7.23
C GLN A 95 7.54 16.37 5.92
N ALA A 96 6.23 16.35 5.70
CA ALA A 96 5.62 16.77 4.44
C ALA A 96 5.41 18.28 4.33
N HIS A 97 5.22 18.98 5.45
CA HIS A 97 4.90 20.40 5.52
C HIS A 97 5.62 21.08 6.72
N PRO A 98 6.94 21.13 6.74
CA PRO A 98 7.73 21.56 7.90
C PRO A 98 7.36 22.97 8.42
N ASP A 99 6.95 23.87 7.52
CA ASP A 99 6.65 25.27 7.87
C ASP A 99 5.23 25.48 8.44
N SER A 100 4.31 24.54 8.23
CA SER A 100 2.89 24.69 8.59
C SER A 100 2.29 23.46 9.30
N TRP A 101 3.12 22.54 9.75
CA TRP A 101 2.65 21.28 10.33
C TRP A 101 1.84 21.46 11.62
N GLU A 102 2.12 22.49 12.41
CA GLU A 102 1.40 22.77 13.67
C GLU A 102 -0.06 23.15 13.39
N ASP A 103 -0.30 23.99 12.39
CA ASP A 103 -1.66 24.37 11.98
C ASP A 103 -2.40 23.17 11.42
N LYS A 104 -1.71 22.37 10.59
CA LYS A 104 -2.30 21.14 10.00
C LYS A 104 -2.68 20.09 11.05
N ILE A 105 -2.00 20.05 12.19
CA ILE A 105 -2.37 19.18 13.31
C ILE A 105 -3.69 19.62 13.96
N VAL A 106 -3.88 20.92 14.10
CA VAL A 106 -5.14 21.45 14.63
C VAL A 106 -6.30 21.09 13.69
N GLU A 107 -6.10 21.26 12.38
CA GLU A 107 -7.08 20.87 11.35
C GLU A 107 -7.34 19.37 11.37
N ALA A 108 -6.29 18.54 11.47
CA ALA A 108 -6.41 17.09 11.53
C ALA A 108 -7.18 16.60 12.77
N ASN A 109 -6.97 17.24 13.91
CA ASN A 109 -7.77 16.95 15.12
C ASN A 109 -9.26 17.20 14.89
N LEU A 110 -9.61 18.29 14.21
CA LEU A 110 -11.01 18.61 13.92
C LEU A 110 -11.62 17.65 12.88
N LYS A 111 -10.82 17.20 11.93
CA LYS A 111 -11.27 16.40 10.78
C LYS A 111 -11.35 14.90 11.07
N TYR A 112 -10.40 14.37 11.82
CA TYR A 112 -10.21 12.91 11.93
C TYR A 112 -10.46 12.34 13.32
N MET A 113 -10.48 13.18 14.40
CA MET A 113 -10.62 12.66 15.76
C MET A 113 -12.07 12.75 16.25
N GLU A 114 -12.61 11.62 16.74
CA GLU A 114 -13.98 11.54 17.25
C GLU A 114 -13.99 10.86 18.64
N PRO A 115 -14.36 11.57 19.72
CA PRO A 115 -14.45 13.04 19.82
C PRO A 115 -13.07 13.70 19.67
N LYS A 116 -13.04 14.97 19.25
CA LYS A 116 -11.78 15.73 19.11
C LYS A 116 -11.03 15.85 20.43
N LEU A 117 -9.69 15.92 20.36
CA LEU A 117 -8.85 16.22 21.51
C LEU A 117 -9.00 17.70 21.90
N SER A 118 -8.83 18.00 23.17
CA SER A 118 -8.83 19.38 23.67
C SER A 118 -7.62 20.16 23.16
N ASN A 119 -7.72 21.49 23.11
CA ASN A 119 -6.60 22.35 22.69
C ASN A 119 -5.35 22.14 23.55
N SER A 120 -5.52 21.87 24.85
CA SER A 120 -4.38 21.60 25.75
C SER A 120 -3.64 20.30 25.38
N GLU A 121 -4.38 19.23 25.01
CA GLU A 121 -3.80 17.95 24.58
C GLU A 121 -3.07 18.12 23.26
N VAL A 122 -3.66 18.85 22.30
CA VAL A 122 -3.03 19.14 21.00
C VAL A 122 -1.74 19.94 21.22
N GLN A 123 -1.73 20.97 22.06
CA GLN A 123 -0.54 21.75 22.36
C GLN A 123 0.55 20.92 23.06
N GLN A 124 0.18 20.00 23.96
CA GLN A 124 1.12 19.09 24.58
C GLN A 124 1.73 18.12 23.56
N LEU A 125 0.92 17.63 22.61
CA LEU A 125 1.38 16.79 21.53
C LEU A 125 2.37 17.52 20.63
N ILE A 126 2.07 18.75 20.20
CA ILE A 126 2.96 19.60 19.41
C ILE A 126 4.31 19.78 20.12
N LYS A 127 4.29 20.17 21.42
CA LYS A 127 5.50 20.27 22.22
C LYS A 127 6.28 18.95 22.31
N SER A 128 5.58 17.82 22.36
CA SER A 128 6.20 16.49 22.41
C SER A 128 6.92 16.17 21.10
N VAL A 129 6.26 16.41 19.96
CA VAL A 129 6.83 16.14 18.61
C VAL A 129 8.00 17.07 18.30
N ASN A 130 8.06 18.25 18.91
CA ASN A 130 9.20 19.17 18.76
C ASN A 130 10.44 18.74 19.54
N ARG A 131 10.33 17.80 20.49
CA ARG A 131 11.50 17.29 21.20
C ARG A 131 12.36 16.41 20.30
N LYS A 132 13.68 16.52 20.43
CA LYS A 132 14.65 15.69 19.70
C LYS A 132 14.38 14.20 19.95
N GLY A 133 14.27 13.40 18.87
CA GLY A 133 14.01 11.95 18.93
C GLY A 133 12.53 11.53 18.89
N TYR A 134 11.58 12.48 18.77
CA TYR A 134 10.14 12.20 18.59
C TYR A 134 9.69 12.46 17.15
N ASP A 135 10.53 12.13 16.20
CA ASP A 135 10.34 12.30 14.75
C ASP A 135 10.00 10.99 14.03
N LYS A 136 9.82 9.90 14.80
CA LYS A 136 9.54 8.56 14.26
C LYS A 136 8.10 8.13 14.53
N TYR A 137 7.51 7.46 13.54
CA TYR A 137 6.18 6.86 13.69
C TYR A 137 6.14 5.79 14.79
N ARG A 138 5.05 5.74 15.54
CA ARG A 138 4.78 4.72 16.55
C ARG A 138 4.02 3.54 15.95
N CYS A 139 4.67 2.83 15.03
CA CYS A 139 4.03 1.77 14.24
C CYS A 139 3.59 0.55 15.05
N LYS A 140 4.15 0.34 16.25
CA LYS A 140 3.83 -0.80 17.12
C LYS A 140 2.61 -0.58 17.99
N ASP A 141 2.14 0.65 18.08
CA ASP A 141 1.04 1.04 18.97
C ASP A 141 -0.28 1.08 18.21
N ALA A 142 -1.39 0.80 18.92
CA ALA A 142 -2.74 0.95 18.38
C ALA A 142 -3.03 2.45 18.06
N PRO A 143 -3.80 2.75 17.02
CA PRO A 143 -4.46 1.84 16.08
C PRO A 143 -3.59 1.46 14.87
N ILE A 144 -2.38 2.01 14.76
CA ILE A 144 -1.51 1.90 13.59
C ILE A 144 -1.10 0.46 13.31
N ASN A 145 -0.74 -0.30 14.37
CA ASN A 145 -0.26 -1.68 14.25
C ASN A 145 -1.28 -2.61 13.58
N ALA A 146 -2.56 -2.41 13.83
CA ALA A 146 -3.63 -3.27 13.31
C ALA A 146 -3.81 -3.19 11.77
N VAL A 147 -3.38 -2.08 11.16
CA VAL A 147 -3.55 -1.81 9.72
C VAL A 147 -2.22 -1.55 9.02
N CYS A 148 -1.10 -1.85 9.68
CA CYS A 148 0.23 -1.56 9.17
C CYS A 148 0.56 -2.41 7.93
N GLN A 149 0.98 -1.73 6.87
CA GLN A 149 1.48 -2.32 5.62
C GLN A 149 2.95 -1.91 5.45
N SER A 150 3.84 -2.49 6.25
CA SER A 150 5.24 -2.08 6.34
C SER A 150 5.98 -2.12 5.00
N GLY A 151 5.74 -3.14 4.18
CA GLY A 151 6.34 -3.25 2.84
C GLY A 151 5.99 -2.06 1.94
N LEU A 152 4.68 -1.73 1.83
CA LEU A 152 4.22 -0.60 1.05
C LEU A 152 4.64 0.74 1.68
N CYS A 153 4.68 0.83 3.02
CA CYS A 153 5.07 2.05 3.72
C CYS A 153 6.52 2.44 3.43
N ARG A 154 7.40 1.45 3.28
CA ARG A 154 8.82 1.68 2.95
C ARG A 154 9.03 2.29 1.57
N THR A 155 8.09 2.12 0.64
CA THR A 155 8.17 2.71 -0.70
C THR A 155 7.60 4.13 -0.78
N LYS A 156 7.01 4.63 0.32
CA LYS A 156 6.41 5.97 0.35
C LYS A 156 7.43 7.00 0.85
N ARG A 157 7.45 8.17 0.20
CA ARG A 157 8.39 9.26 0.51
C ARG A 157 8.39 9.65 2.00
N PHE A 158 7.21 9.70 2.62
CA PHE A 158 7.04 10.03 4.03
C PHE A 158 6.67 8.81 4.87
N GLY A 159 7.04 7.60 4.41
CA GLY A 159 6.83 6.35 5.13
C GLY A 159 7.95 6.03 6.12
N VAL A 160 7.90 4.80 6.66
CA VAL A 160 8.95 4.28 7.54
C VAL A 160 9.97 3.53 6.70
N GLY A 161 11.18 4.00 6.59
CA GLY A 161 12.23 3.12 6.12
C GLY A 161 13.22 3.63 5.11
N PHE A 162 12.96 4.76 4.50
CA PHE A 162 14.02 5.48 3.83
C PHE A 162 14.25 6.74 4.66
N GLY A 163 15.27 6.68 5.55
CA GLY A 163 15.86 7.90 6.08
C GLY A 163 16.31 8.78 4.92
N GLU A 164 17.08 9.81 5.17
CA GLU A 164 17.58 10.80 4.21
C GLU A 164 18.34 10.23 2.98
N GLU A 165 18.41 8.91 2.83
CA GLU A 165 18.85 8.25 1.61
C GLU A 165 17.76 8.42 0.55
N GLU A 166 18.06 9.22 -0.46
CA GLU A 166 17.25 9.37 -1.66
C GLU A 166 16.97 7.97 -2.23
N MET A 167 15.67 7.66 -2.44
CA MET A 167 15.34 6.40 -3.11
C MET A 167 16.02 6.41 -4.48
N PRO A 168 16.76 5.35 -4.82
CA PRO A 168 17.40 5.29 -6.12
C PRO A 168 16.34 5.39 -7.22
N MET A 169 16.60 6.26 -8.19
CA MET A 169 15.70 6.42 -9.34
C MET A 169 15.94 5.27 -10.30
N LEU A 170 14.96 4.36 -10.37
CA LEU A 170 15.00 3.25 -11.30
C LEU A 170 14.58 3.74 -12.69
N GLY A 171 15.45 3.53 -13.66
CA GLY A 171 15.23 3.84 -15.06
C GLY A 171 14.79 2.61 -15.87
N ASN A 172 15.31 2.48 -17.08
CA ASN A 172 14.91 1.42 -18.00
C ASN A 172 15.52 0.07 -17.64
N LEU A 173 14.69 -0.99 -17.67
CA LEU A 173 15.19 -2.37 -17.73
C LEU A 173 15.39 -2.77 -19.19
N THR A 174 16.63 -3.05 -19.58
CA THR A 174 17.02 -3.37 -20.95
C THR A 174 17.49 -4.82 -21.05
N LYS A 175 16.94 -5.56 -22.01
CA LYS A 175 17.38 -6.91 -22.36
C LYS A 175 18.14 -6.90 -23.68
N TYR A 176 19.38 -7.35 -23.67
CA TYR A 176 20.14 -7.64 -24.90
C TYR A 176 19.90 -9.10 -25.33
N LYS A 177 19.63 -9.27 -26.63
CA LYS A 177 19.46 -10.60 -27.25
C LYS A 177 20.84 -11.22 -27.51
N SER A 178 21.50 -11.67 -26.45
CA SER A 178 22.72 -12.46 -26.47
C SER A 178 22.45 -13.88 -25.99
N THR A 179 23.41 -14.79 -26.09
CA THR A 179 23.31 -16.16 -25.57
C THR A 179 24.47 -16.38 -24.58
N PRO A 180 24.18 -16.39 -23.26
CA PRO A 180 22.91 -16.13 -22.57
C PRO A 180 22.46 -14.66 -22.69
N PRO A 181 21.16 -14.37 -22.47
CA PRO A 181 20.67 -13.00 -22.50
C PRO A 181 21.23 -12.16 -21.36
N GLN A 182 21.62 -10.93 -21.67
CA GLN A 182 22.13 -9.97 -20.68
C GLN A 182 21.04 -8.95 -20.33
N TRP A 183 20.96 -8.61 -19.03
CA TRP A 183 19.98 -7.67 -18.51
C TRP A 183 20.71 -6.50 -17.85
N PHE A 184 20.19 -5.32 -18.06
CA PHE A 184 20.72 -4.10 -17.46
C PHE A 184 19.57 -3.26 -16.90
N LEU A 185 19.78 -2.71 -15.70
CA LEU A 185 18.88 -1.77 -15.04
C LEU A 185 19.62 -0.45 -14.87
N ASP A 186 18.97 0.64 -15.28
CA ASP A 186 19.49 1.97 -15.00
C ASP A 186 19.05 2.39 -13.59
N VAL A 187 20.02 2.70 -12.71
CA VAL A 187 19.79 3.16 -11.32
C VAL A 187 20.56 4.46 -11.14
N ASP A 188 19.86 5.54 -10.84
CA ASP A 188 20.42 6.90 -10.69
C ASP A 188 21.31 7.32 -11.88
N GLY A 189 20.87 6.95 -13.10
CA GLY A 189 21.63 7.22 -14.32
C GLY A 189 22.83 6.30 -14.56
N THR A 190 23.11 5.39 -13.65
CA THR A 190 24.17 4.38 -13.80
C THR A 190 23.58 3.06 -14.27
N ARG A 191 24.19 2.47 -15.32
CA ARG A 191 23.74 1.18 -15.84
C ARG A 191 24.38 0.03 -15.09
N ILE A 192 23.56 -0.82 -14.47
CA ILE A 192 23.98 -1.98 -13.68
C ILE A 192 23.58 -3.26 -14.42
N GLU A 193 24.50 -4.18 -14.57
CA GLU A 193 24.21 -5.52 -15.12
C GLU A 193 23.52 -6.38 -14.06
N LEU A 194 22.39 -7.00 -14.44
CA LEU A 194 21.63 -7.92 -13.59
C LEU A 194 21.87 -9.35 -14.07
N LYS A 195 22.15 -10.25 -13.14
CA LYS A 195 22.12 -11.68 -13.41
C LYS A 195 20.69 -12.15 -13.59
N THR A 196 20.45 -13.10 -14.49
CA THR A 196 19.12 -13.63 -14.76
C THR A 196 18.41 -14.13 -13.50
N GLU A 197 19.16 -14.72 -12.56
CA GLU A 197 18.65 -15.21 -11.28
C GLU A 197 18.10 -14.10 -10.38
N GLN A 198 18.71 -12.91 -10.44
CA GLN A 198 18.26 -11.75 -9.66
C GLN A 198 16.90 -11.22 -10.10
N LEU A 199 16.51 -11.43 -11.37
CA LEU A 199 15.20 -11.03 -11.89
C LEU A 199 14.04 -11.88 -11.34
N TYR A 200 14.34 -13.09 -10.89
CA TYR A 200 13.32 -14.06 -10.46
C TYR A 200 13.35 -14.38 -8.95
N SER A 201 14.33 -13.85 -8.23
CA SER A 201 14.51 -14.16 -6.81
C SER A 201 14.52 -12.88 -5.97
N SER A 202 13.43 -12.65 -5.25
CA SER A 202 13.26 -11.52 -4.32
C SER A 202 14.39 -11.37 -3.27
N PRO A 203 14.98 -12.46 -2.71
CA PRO A 203 16.09 -12.35 -1.76
C PRO A 203 17.41 -11.83 -2.33
N LEU A 204 17.56 -11.82 -3.65
CA LEU A 204 18.82 -11.40 -4.31
C LEU A 204 18.84 -9.88 -4.61
N PHE A 205 17.76 -9.17 -4.32
CA PHE A 205 17.67 -7.70 -4.36
C PHE A 205 17.75 -7.05 -2.96
N ALA A 206 17.97 -7.83 -1.92
CA ALA A 206 18.09 -7.34 -0.54
C ALA A 206 19.54 -7.02 -0.16
#